data_b1ce792a7f61a48d714b9ed029836d7f
#
_entry.id   b1ce792a7f61a48d714b9ed029836d7f
#
_cell.length_a   1.000
_cell.length_b   1.000
_cell.length_c   1.000
_cell.angle_alpha   90.00
_cell.angle_beta   90.00
_cell.angle_gamma   90.00
#
_symmetry.space_group_name_H-M   'P 1'
#
loop_
_entity.id
_entity.type
_entity.pdbx_description
1 polymer ?
#
loop_
_entity_poly.entity_id
_entity_poly.type
_entity_poly.pdbx_seq_one_letter_code
_entity_poly.pdbx_strand_id
1 'polypeptide(L)'
;MSEHLSKELASFAANLKIADIPHDVINRAEDLLVDWFGSAIAGKGSRPVETITQFAQSMGGFSASHPGPSEVLITRSSSSPFLAAMANAAASHVAEQDDVHNGSVFHPATVVFPPALACAQATGASGEELLVSAIAGYEVGIRVGEFLG
;
A
#
# COMPACT_ATOMS: atom_id res chain seq x y z
N MET A 1 -11.60 7.97 33.08
CA MET A 1 -12.20 7.67 31.78
C MET A 1 -11.12 6.92 31.00
N SER A 2 -11.35 5.67 30.65
CA SER A 2 -10.40 4.95 29.79
C SER A 2 -10.46 5.61 28.41
N GLU A 3 -9.45 6.37 28.08
CA GLU A 3 -9.27 6.88 26.72
C GLU A 3 -9.14 5.67 25.82
N HIS A 4 -10.02 5.57 24.83
CA HIS A 4 -9.94 4.49 23.85
C HIS A 4 -8.85 4.82 22.84
N LEU A 5 -7.65 4.30 23.04
CA LEU A 5 -6.48 4.52 22.17
C LEU A 5 -6.79 4.25 20.68
N SER A 6 -7.63 3.24 20.40
CA SER A 6 -8.10 2.96 19.04
C SER A 6 -8.91 4.12 18.44
N LYS A 7 -9.68 4.86 19.27
CA LYS A 7 -10.43 6.03 18.80
C LYS A 7 -9.51 7.20 18.48
N GLU A 8 -8.47 7.40 19.27
CA GLU A 8 -7.46 8.45 19.02
C GLU A 8 -6.70 8.16 17.73
N LEU A 9 -6.26 6.91 17.55
CA LEU A 9 -5.56 6.48 16.36
C LEU A 9 -6.44 6.60 15.10
N ALA A 10 -7.70 6.19 15.18
CA ALA A 10 -8.67 6.35 14.10
C ALA A 10 -8.96 7.83 13.78
N SER A 11 -9.06 8.68 14.81
CA SER A 11 -9.25 10.12 14.64
C SER A 11 -8.03 10.78 13.99
N PHE A 12 -6.82 10.39 14.39
CA PHE A 12 -5.60 10.84 13.75
C PHE A 12 -5.61 10.50 12.26
N ALA A 13 -5.80 9.22 11.91
CA ALA A 13 -5.78 8.76 10.52
C ALA A 13 -6.85 9.47 9.66
N ALA A 14 -8.05 9.67 10.21
CA ALA A 14 -9.16 10.29 9.49
C ALA A 14 -9.01 11.81 9.26
N ASN A 15 -8.21 12.50 10.09
CA ASN A 15 -8.08 13.95 10.03
C ASN A 15 -6.72 14.45 9.58
N LEU A 16 -5.76 13.56 9.30
CA LEU A 16 -4.42 13.93 8.84
C LEU A 16 -4.49 14.69 7.52
N LYS A 17 -3.79 15.82 7.45
CA LYS A 17 -3.69 16.65 6.24
C LYS A 17 -2.23 16.87 5.90
N ILE A 18 -1.94 17.07 4.63
CA ILE A 18 -0.57 17.32 4.17
C ILE A 18 0.08 18.51 4.89
N ALA A 19 -0.69 19.55 5.20
CA ALA A 19 -0.21 20.73 5.92
C ALA A 19 0.25 20.45 7.36
N ASP A 20 -0.19 19.34 7.93
CA ASP A 20 0.16 18.92 9.30
C ASP A 20 1.42 18.05 9.33
N ILE A 21 1.94 17.65 8.16
CA ILE A 21 3.05 16.72 8.03
C ILE A 21 4.36 17.49 7.78
N PRO A 22 5.42 17.25 8.57
CA PRO A 22 6.74 17.84 8.30
C PRO A 22 7.28 17.45 6.93
N HIS A 23 7.98 18.36 6.26
CA HIS A 23 8.53 18.14 4.92
C HIS A 23 9.49 16.95 4.82
N ASP A 24 10.29 16.72 5.85
CA ASP A 24 11.21 15.56 5.91
C ASP A 24 10.45 14.23 5.96
N VAL A 25 9.29 14.19 6.59
CA VAL A 25 8.39 13.01 6.60
C VAL A 25 7.79 12.79 5.22
N ILE A 26 7.37 13.86 4.53
CA ILE A 26 6.86 13.77 3.16
C ILE A 26 7.95 13.23 2.23
N ASN A 27 9.15 13.81 2.27
CA ASN A 27 10.28 13.36 1.47
C ASN A 27 10.61 11.88 1.75
N ARG A 28 10.56 11.47 3.03
CA ARG A 28 10.78 10.08 3.40
C ARG A 28 9.69 9.15 2.84
N ALA A 29 8.44 9.58 2.84
CA ALA A 29 7.34 8.81 2.26
C ALA A 29 7.49 8.66 0.73
N GLU A 30 7.99 9.68 0.05
CA GLU A 30 8.33 9.62 -1.38
C GLU A 30 9.45 8.61 -1.65
N ASP A 31 10.53 8.64 -0.85
CA ASP A 31 11.63 7.67 -0.95
C ASP A 31 11.12 6.24 -0.74
N LEU A 32 10.28 6.01 0.26
CA LEU A 32 9.69 4.71 0.56
C LEU A 32 8.74 4.24 -0.55
N LEU A 33 8.01 5.15 -1.18
CA LEU A 33 7.18 4.82 -2.35
C LEU A 33 8.03 4.33 -3.53
N VAL A 34 9.16 5.01 -3.79
CA VAL A 34 10.10 4.61 -4.85
C VAL A 34 10.75 3.26 -4.53
N ASP A 35 11.18 3.06 -3.29
CA ASP A 35 11.76 1.80 -2.80
C ASP A 35 10.77 0.63 -2.94
N TRP A 36 9.52 0.83 -2.48
CA TRP A 36 8.45 -0.14 -2.66
C TRP A 36 8.20 -0.50 -4.12
N PHE A 37 8.23 0.49 -5.01
CA PHE A 37 8.08 0.26 -6.45
C PHE A 37 9.22 -0.59 -7.01
N GLY A 38 10.45 -0.32 -6.56
CA GLY A 38 11.64 -1.12 -6.88
C GLY A 38 11.49 -2.57 -6.43
N SER A 39 11.02 -2.77 -5.20
CA SER A 39 10.75 -4.10 -4.63
C SER A 39 9.68 -4.86 -5.43
N ALA A 40 8.60 -4.17 -5.84
CA ALA A 40 7.57 -4.78 -6.68
C ALA A 40 8.12 -5.22 -8.06
N ILE A 41 8.99 -4.41 -8.68
CA ILE A 41 9.65 -4.78 -9.94
C ILE A 41 10.58 -5.98 -9.75
N ALA A 42 11.30 -6.05 -8.63
CA ALA A 42 12.17 -7.18 -8.31
C ALA A 42 11.41 -8.51 -8.21
N GLY A 43 10.15 -8.48 -7.81
CA GLY A 43 9.27 -9.65 -7.76
C GLY A 43 8.81 -10.20 -9.11
N LYS A 44 9.06 -9.47 -10.20
CA LYS A 44 8.62 -9.86 -11.55
C LYS A 44 9.21 -11.22 -11.97
N GLY A 45 8.36 -12.08 -12.51
CA GLY A 45 8.76 -13.41 -13.01
C GLY A 45 8.88 -14.47 -11.90
N SER A 46 8.61 -14.11 -10.63
CA SER A 46 8.55 -15.11 -9.58
C SER A 46 7.21 -15.86 -9.62
N ARG A 47 7.27 -17.18 -9.35
CA ARG A 47 6.08 -18.04 -9.38
C ARG A 47 4.94 -17.56 -8.47
N PRO A 48 5.17 -17.10 -7.24
CA PRO A 48 4.10 -16.58 -6.39
C PRO A 48 3.37 -15.39 -7.02
N VAL A 49 4.12 -14.44 -7.58
CA VAL A 49 3.56 -13.25 -8.23
C VAL A 49 2.75 -13.59 -9.47
N GLU A 50 3.26 -14.50 -10.31
CA GLU A 50 2.52 -14.99 -11.48
C GLU A 50 1.20 -15.65 -11.08
N THR A 51 1.23 -16.49 -10.05
CA THR A 51 0.04 -17.19 -9.54
C THR A 51 -1.01 -16.21 -9.01
N ILE A 52 -0.63 -15.26 -8.18
CA ILE A 52 -1.54 -14.25 -7.63
C ILE A 52 -2.08 -13.33 -8.74
N THR A 53 -1.25 -12.96 -9.70
CA THR A 53 -1.69 -12.13 -10.83
C THR A 53 -2.70 -12.88 -11.71
N GLN A 54 -2.47 -14.15 -12.01
CA GLN A 54 -3.43 -14.98 -12.74
C GLN A 54 -4.75 -15.14 -11.97
N PHE A 55 -4.67 -15.35 -10.66
CA PHE A 55 -5.86 -15.35 -9.80
C PHE A 55 -6.62 -14.04 -9.88
N ALA A 56 -5.95 -12.90 -9.72
CA ALA A 56 -6.57 -11.58 -9.82
C ALA A 56 -7.24 -11.35 -11.17
N GLN A 57 -6.62 -11.78 -12.26
CA GLN A 57 -7.19 -11.70 -13.60
C GLN A 57 -8.43 -12.60 -13.76
N SER A 58 -8.38 -13.82 -13.23
CA SER A 58 -9.51 -14.77 -13.34
C SER A 58 -10.73 -14.35 -12.53
N MET A 59 -10.52 -13.68 -11.39
CA MET A 59 -11.58 -13.24 -10.48
C MET A 59 -12.10 -11.83 -10.78
N GLY A 60 -11.30 -11.02 -11.46
CA GLY A 60 -11.58 -9.59 -11.62
C GLY A 60 -12.70 -9.26 -12.60
N GLY A 61 -12.99 -10.12 -13.57
CA GLY A 61 -13.98 -9.87 -14.61
C GLY A 61 -13.65 -8.69 -15.54
N PHE A 62 -12.44 -8.15 -15.48
CA PHE A 62 -11.99 -7.02 -16.28
C PHE A 62 -11.23 -7.48 -17.54
N SER A 63 -11.29 -6.68 -18.59
CA SER A 63 -10.63 -6.95 -19.87
C SER A 63 -10.11 -5.65 -20.48
N ALA A 64 -9.41 -5.73 -21.60
CA ALA A 64 -8.95 -4.55 -22.33
C ALA A 64 -10.13 -3.65 -22.79
N SER A 65 -11.30 -4.23 -23.05
CA SER A 65 -12.53 -3.49 -23.44
C SER A 65 -13.33 -2.98 -22.23
N HIS A 66 -13.11 -3.55 -21.05
CA HIS A 66 -13.77 -3.17 -19.80
C HIS A 66 -12.71 -3.13 -18.69
N PRO A 67 -11.85 -2.09 -18.67
CA PRO A 67 -10.75 -2.01 -17.71
C PRO A 67 -11.28 -1.79 -16.29
N GLY A 68 -10.62 -2.42 -15.33
CA GLY A 68 -10.84 -2.13 -13.92
C GLY A 68 -10.22 -0.79 -13.51
N PRO A 69 -10.61 -0.24 -12.36
CA PRO A 69 -10.15 1.08 -11.93
C PRO A 69 -8.72 1.11 -11.40
N SER A 70 -8.10 -0.04 -11.12
CA SER A 70 -6.78 -0.10 -10.50
C SER A 70 -5.83 -1.03 -11.26
N GLU A 71 -4.54 -0.74 -11.21
CA GLU A 71 -3.51 -1.42 -11.99
C GLU A 71 -2.78 -2.49 -11.19
N VAL A 72 -2.58 -3.66 -11.80
CA VAL A 72 -1.59 -4.66 -11.39
C VAL A 72 -0.26 -4.29 -12.04
N LEU A 73 0.68 -3.74 -11.26
CA LEU A 73 1.91 -3.08 -11.74
C LEU A 73 2.75 -3.96 -12.67
N ILE A 74 2.97 -5.22 -12.31
CA ILE A 74 3.90 -6.10 -13.02
C ILE A 74 3.40 -6.46 -14.43
N THR A 75 2.11 -6.67 -14.59
CA THR A 75 1.49 -7.05 -15.87
C THR A 75 0.87 -5.87 -16.62
N ARG A 76 0.77 -4.71 -15.98
CA ARG A 76 0.07 -3.54 -16.53
C ARG A 76 -1.40 -3.81 -16.85
N SER A 77 -1.95 -4.86 -16.24
CA SER A 77 -3.36 -5.21 -16.38
C SER A 77 -4.20 -4.45 -15.34
N SER A 78 -5.46 -4.20 -15.67
CA SER A 78 -6.39 -3.54 -14.77
C SER A 78 -7.24 -4.55 -14.00
N SER A 79 -7.63 -4.19 -12.77
CA SER A 79 -8.41 -5.04 -11.87
C SER A 79 -9.24 -4.19 -10.89
N SER A 80 -9.97 -4.86 -10.00
CA SER A 80 -10.57 -4.20 -8.84
C SER A 80 -9.48 -3.70 -7.88
N PRO A 81 -9.74 -2.67 -7.06
CA PRO A 81 -8.75 -2.17 -6.10
C PRO A 81 -8.23 -3.26 -5.17
N PHE A 82 -9.09 -4.14 -4.69
CA PHE A 82 -8.72 -5.25 -3.81
C PHE A 82 -7.74 -6.23 -4.48
N LEU A 83 -8.05 -6.69 -5.69
CA LEU A 83 -7.23 -7.66 -6.40
C LEU A 83 -5.91 -7.04 -6.90
N ALA A 84 -5.94 -5.78 -7.33
CA ALA A 84 -4.73 -5.04 -7.70
C ALA A 84 -3.80 -4.85 -6.49
N ALA A 85 -4.35 -4.44 -5.35
CA ALA A 85 -3.59 -4.30 -4.11
C ALA A 85 -2.95 -5.62 -3.68
N MET A 86 -3.71 -6.72 -3.71
CA MET A 86 -3.21 -8.04 -3.35
C MET A 86 -2.06 -8.51 -4.26
N ALA A 87 -2.19 -8.34 -5.58
CA ALA A 87 -1.16 -8.72 -6.53
C ALA A 87 0.10 -7.85 -6.38
N ASN A 88 -0.07 -6.54 -6.17
CA ASN A 88 1.03 -5.60 -5.98
C ASN A 88 1.76 -5.82 -4.64
N ALA A 89 1.03 -6.16 -3.57
CA ALA A 89 1.61 -6.53 -2.28
C ALA A 89 2.47 -7.79 -2.40
N ALA A 90 1.94 -8.84 -3.04
CA ALA A 90 2.71 -10.06 -3.28
C ALA A 90 3.98 -9.80 -4.11
N ALA A 91 3.88 -8.92 -5.13
CA ALA A 91 5.02 -8.56 -5.95
C ALA A 91 6.11 -7.82 -5.18
N SER A 92 5.73 -6.90 -4.30
CA SER A 92 6.69 -6.09 -3.54
C SER A 92 7.36 -6.84 -2.39
N HIS A 93 6.72 -7.92 -1.88
CA HIS A 93 7.28 -8.65 -0.73
C HIS A 93 8.09 -9.90 -1.12
N VAL A 94 7.81 -10.52 -2.25
CA VAL A 94 8.41 -11.82 -2.62
C VAL A 94 9.94 -11.82 -2.71
N ALA A 95 10.55 -10.67 -2.99
CA ALA A 95 12.00 -10.51 -3.05
C ALA A 95 12.63 -10.18 -1.68
N GLU A 96 11.82 -9.92 -0.66
CA GLU A 96 12.24 -9.55 0.70
C GLU A 96 13.24 -8.37 0.70
N GLN A 97 13.01 -7.39 -0.16
CA GLN A 97 13.80 -6.15 -0.27
C GLN A 97 13.04 -4.91 0.20
N ASP A 98 11.74 -5.08 0.51
CA ASP A 98 10.87 -4.06 1.05
C ASP A 98 11.29 -3.68 2.48
N ASP A 99 10.86 -2.51 2.93
CA ASP A 99 11.22 -1.96 4.23
C ASP A 99 10.76 -2.83 5.40
N VAL A 100 11.40 -2.65 6.56
CA VAL A 100 11.02 -3.32 7.79
C VAL A 100 11.10 -2.35 8.97
N HIS A 101 10.10 -2.38 9.83
CA HIS A 101 10.13 -1.74 11.14
C HIS A 101 10.36 -2.80 12.22
N ASN A 102 11.59 -2.87 12.73
CA ASN A 102 12.03 -3.93 13.66
C ASN A 102 11.24 -3.95 14.97
N GLY A 103 10.84 -2.77 15.47
CA GLY A 103 10.10 -2.67 16.74
C GLY A 103 8.72 -3.29 16.70
N SER A 104 8.08 -3.30 15.53
CA SER A 104 6.76 -3.93 15.33
C SER A 104 6.82 -5.22 14.52
N VAL A 105 8.01 -5.66 14.10
CA VAL A 105 8.22 -6.83 13.23
C VAL A 105 7.28 -6.78 12.02
N PHE A 106 7.26 -5.64 11.33
CA PHE A 106 6.28 -5.30 10.31
C PHE A 106 6.97 -4.77 9.05
N HIS A 107 6.48 -5.14 7.88
CA HIS A 107 6.89 -4.63 6.58
C HIS A 107 5.84 -3.63 6.06
N PRO A 108 5.94 -2.34 6.45
CA PRO A 108 4.87 -1.38 6.20
C PRO A 108 4.60 -1.15 4.72
N ALA A 109 5.65 -0.98 3.90
CA ALA A 109 5.51 -0.63 2.50
C ALA A 109 4.61 -1.59 1.72
N THR A 110 4.82 -2.90 1.92
CA THR A 110 4.07 -3.93 1.19
C THR A 110 2.60 -4.05 1.62
N VAL A 111 2.25 -3.53 2.78
CA VAL A 111 0.87 -3.56 3.31
C VAL A 111 0.15 -2.23 3.08
N VAL A 112 0.88 -1.12 3.03
CA VAL A 112 0.32 0.23 2.96
C VAL A 112 0.21 0.76 1.54
N PHE A 113 1.30 0.75 0.76
CA PHE A 113 1.30 1.33 -0.59
C PHE A 113 0.39 0.62 -1.58
N PRO A 114 0.31 -0.72 -1.62
CA PRO A 114 -0.58 -1.39 -2.59
C PRO A 114 -2.04 -0.99 -2.46
N PRO A 115 -2.69 -1.04 -1.28
CA PRO A 115 -4.08 -0.61 -1.16
C PRO A 115 -4.25 0.91 -1.31
N ALA A 116 -3.30 1.72 -0.82
CA ALA A 116 -3.35 3.17 -1.00
C ALA A 116 -3.33 3.55 -2.48
N LEU A 117 -2.41 3.00 -3.26
CA LEU A 117 -2.32 3.23 -4.70
C LEU A 117 -3.57 2.73 -5.44
N ALA A 118 -4.03 1.52 -5.13
CA ALA A 118 -5.20 0.96 -5.79
C ALA A 118 -6.47 1.77 -5.52
N CYS A 119 -6.65 2.27 -4.30
CA CYS A 119 -7.75 3.17 -3.95
C CYS A 119 -7.59 4.55 -4.60
N ALA A 120 -6.39 5.12 -4.60
CA ALA A 120 -6.12 6.40 -5.25
C ALA A 120 -6.46 6.35 -6.75
N GLN A 121 -6.06 5.29 -7.44
CA GLN A 121 -6.41 5.07 -8.85
C GLN A 121 -7.93 4.95 -9.04
N ALA A 122 -8.62 4.20 -8.20
CA ALA A 122 -10.05 3.98 -8.31
C ALA A 122 -10.89 5.22 -8.02
N THR A 123 -10.40 6.12 -7.18
CA THR A 123 -11.10 7.36 -6.80
C THR A 123 -10.64 8.59 -7.57
N GLY A 124 -9.55 8.48 -8.33
CA GLY A 124 -8.93 9.63 -9.00
C GLY A 124 -8.24 10.58 -8.03
N ALA A 125 -7.77 10.05 -6.90
CA ALA A 125 -7.06 10.83 -5.88
C ALA A 125 -5.72 11.35 -6.41
N SER A 126 -5.28 12.48 -5.88
CA SER A 126 -3.99 13.09 -6.18
C SER A 126 -2.82 12.32 -5.56
N GLY A 127 -1.60 12.59 -6.04
CA GLY A 127 -0.37 12.06 -5.41
C GLY A 127 -0.21 12.51 -3.96
N GLU A 128 -0.63 13.73 -3.64
CA GLU A 128 -0.63 14.26 -2.27
C GLU A 128 -1.56 13.44 -1.36
N GLU A 129 -2.78 13.15 -1.79
CA GLU A 129 -3.74 12.32 -1.05
C GLU A 129 -3.23 10.89 -0.88
N LEU A 130 -2.54 10.34 -1.88
CA LEU A 130 -1.86 9.05 -1.78
C LEU A 130 -0.79 9.06 -0.68
N LEU A 131 0.08 10.08 -0.65
CA LEU A 131 1.14 10.18 0.37
C LEU A 131 0.56 10.36 1.78
N VAL A 132 -0.46 11.20 1.96
CA VAL A 132 -1.15 11.37 3.26
C VAL A 132 -1.73 10.05 3.72
N SER A 133 -2.41 9.32 2.83
CA SER A 133 -3.00 8.01 3.15
C SER A 133 -1.94 6.97 3.52
N ALA A 134 -0.80 6.97 2.80
CA ALA A 134 0.32 6.09 3.10
C ALA A 134 0.94 6.42 4.47
N ILE A 135 1.23 7.68 4.76
CA ILE A 135 1.77 8.14 6.06
C ILE A 135 0.84 7.74 7.20
N ALA A 136 -0.48 7.96 7.04
CA ALA A 136 -1.46 7.50 8.03
C ALA A 136 -1.43 5.98 8.22
N GLY A 137 -1.29 5.21 7.13
CA GLY A 137 -1.18 3.76 7.15
C GLY A 137 0.07 3.26 7.89
N TYR A 138 1.22 3.88 7.64
CA TYR A 138 2.47 3.60 8.36
C TYR A 138 2.32 3.86 9.86
N GLU A 139 1.84 5.05 10.24
CA GLU A 139 1.67 5.41 11.66
C GLU A 139 0.71 4.45 12.39
N VAL A 140 -0.41 4.12 11.78
CA VAL A 140 -1.38 3.18 12.37
C VAL A 140 -0.79 1.78 12.48
N GLY A 141 -0.20 1.26 11.39
CA GLY A 141 0.33 -0.10 11.35
C GLY A 141 1.47 -0.32 12.34
N ILE A 142 2.42 0.61 12.40
CA ILE A 142 3.57 0.55 13.32
C ILE A 142 3.11 0.61 14.76
N ARG A 143 2.23 1.55 15.13
CA ARG A 143 1.74 1.69 16.50
C ARG A 143 0.94 0.47 16.97
N VAL A 144 0.14 -0.13 16.09
CA VAL A 144 -0.56 -1.39 16.40
C VAL A 144 0.45 -2.52 16.62
N GLY A 145 1.47 -2.62 15.77
CA GLY A 145 2.52 -3.62 15.92
C GLY A 145 3.33 -3.46 17.20
N GLU A 146 3.75 -2.24 17.54
CA GLU A 146 4.47 -1.94 18.79
C GLU A 146 3.62 -2.23 20.04
N PHE A 147 2.30 -2.03 19.95
CA PHE A 147 1.40 -2.37 21.05
C PHE A 147 1.25 -3.89 21.26
N LEU A 148 1.36 -4.65 20.19
CA LEU A 148 1.23 -6.12 20.24
C LEU A 148 2.54 -6.83 20.64
N GLY A 149 3.68 -6.19 20.45
CA GLY A 149 5.01 -6.74 20.58
C GLY A 149 5.74 -6.79 21.72
#